data_a320cb21e445190fb1905512113ff0f9
#
_entry.id   a320cb21e445190fb1905512113ff0f9
#
_cell.length_a   1.000
_cell.length_b   1.000
_cell.length_c   1.000
_cell.angle_alpha   90.00
_cell.angle_beta   90.00
_cell.angle_gamma   90.00
#
_symmetry.space_group_name_H-M   'P 1'
#
loop_
_entity.id
_entity.type
_entity.pdbx_description
1 polymer ?
#
loop_
_entity_poly.entity_id
_entity_poly.type
_entity_poly.pdbx_seq_one_letter_code
_entity_poly.pdbx_strand_id
1 'polypeptide(L)'
;MSVMIEAGALRKRYGDTQALDGVSFAAPAGTVLGVLGPNGAGKSTSVKILTTFADADSGTARVGGHDVHADRHAVRSIIGVTAQDATLDGLLTGRQNLEMMGELSGLSRAEARRRAVDLLERFELTDAADRMVKGYSGGMRRRLDLAASIVNRPPVLFLDEPTTGLDPTSRARMWDLLRELVRDGMTLLLTTQYLDEADQLADNIVVIDHGRVIAEGTPAELKRATGGLVLRVHVRDGVDAARSVVASFATGPVDVTVGRVLQASVAAEPGLATRLVRELDAAGVAVDDIELHRPSLDDVFFALTGERDSSTADDLDPELVYTEEAR
;
A
#
# COMPACT_ATOMS: atom_id res chain seq x y z
N MET A 1 -13.39 16.66 12.60
CA MET A 1 -13.71 15.24 12.36
C MET A 1 -13.23 14.44 13.57
N SER A 2 -13.96 13.42 14.02
CA SER A 2 -13.52 12.56 15.11
C SER A 2 -12.38 11.66 14.64
N VAL A 3 -11.35 11.48 15.48
CA VAL A 3 -10.27 10.50 15.22
C VAL A 3 -10.82 9.11 15.51
N MET A 4 -10.63 8.18 14.58
CA MET A 4 -11.14 6.80 14.70
C MET A 4 -10.01 5.81 15.04
N ILE A 5 -8.79 6.05 14.57
CA ILE A 5 -7.60 5.27 14.90
C ILE A 5 -6.53 6.24 15.37
N GLU A 6 -5.89 5.94 16.49
CA GLU A 6 -4.83 6.78 17.05
C GLU A 6 -3.72 5.90 17.61
N ALA A 7 -2.49 6.21 17.23
CA ALA A 7 -1.25 5.65 17.75
C ALA A 7 -0.37 6.79 18.26
N GLY A 8 0.06 6.73 19.50
CA GLY A 8 0.90 7.77 20.13
C GLY A 8 2.18 7.18 20.69
N ALA A 9 3.32 7.51 20.07
CA ALA A 9 4.66 7.13 20.49
C ALA A 9 4.83 5.62 20.79
N LEU A 10 4.23 4.77 19.95
CA LEU A 10 4.25 3.32 20.11
C LEU A 10 5.67 2.77 20.05
N ARG A 11 6.05 1.98 21.05
CA ARG A 11 7.28 1.21 21.07
C ARG A 11 7.00 -0.26 21.24
N LYS A 12 7.76 -1.10 20.51
CA LYS A 12 7.67 -2.54 20.61
C LYS A 12 8.99 -3.20 20.27
N ARG A 13 9.42 -4.12 21.12
CA ARG A 13 10.63 -4.92 20.94
C ARG A 13 10.27 -6.40 20.93
N TYR A 14 10.90 -7.16 20.07
CA TYR A 14 10.86 -8.62 20.04
C TYR A 14 12.28 -9.16 20.14
N GLY A 15 12.64 -9.69 21.32
CA GLY A 15 14.03 -10.05 21.60
C GLY A 15 14.97 -8.85 21.42
N ASP A 16 15.93 -8.97 20.52
CA ASP A 16 16.89 -7.91 20.20
C ASP A 16 16.40 -6.92 19.13
N THR A 17 15.28 -7.21 18.48
CA THR A 17 14.76 -6.39 17.38
C THR A 17 13.79 -5.34 17.89
N GLN A 18 14.10 -4.05 17.66
CA GLN A 18 13.19 -2.92 17.89
C GLN A 18 12.24 -2.81 16.70
N ALA A 19 11.02 -3.32 16.83
CA ALA A 19 10.01 -3.31 15.76
C ALA A 19 9.31 -1.96 15.61
N LEU A 20 9.07 -1.24 16.73
CA LEU A 20 8.54 0.12 16.74
C LEU A 20 9.35 0.98 17.71
N ASP A 21 9.72 2.17 17.30
CA ASP A 21 10.49 3.14 18.10
C ASP A 21 9.85 4.54 18.07
N GLY A 22 8.72 4.66 18.74
CA GLY A 22 8.02 5.94 18.88
C GLY A 22 7.08 6.27 17.72
N VAL A 23 6.48 5.27 17.09
CA VAL A 23 5.53 5.44 15.97
C VAL A 23 4.27 6.17 16.44
N SER A 24 3.90 7.24 15.74
CA SER A 24 2.69 8.02 15.98
C SER A 24 1.99 8.30 14.67
N PHE A 25 0.67 8.14 14.63
CA PHE A 25 -0.21 8.51 13.51
C PHE A 25 -1.66 8.52 13.94
N ALA A 26 -2.52 9.13 13.12
CA ALA A 26 -3.96 9.15 13.36
C ALA A 26 -4.75 9.04 12.06
N ALA A 27 -5.92 8.38 12.13
CA ALA A 27 -6.88 8.32 11.03
C ALA A 27 -8.22 8.93 11.46
N PRO A 28 -8.70 9.96 10.74
CA PRO A 28 -10.06 10.49 10.92
C PRO A 28 -11.12 9.45 10.52
N ALA A 29 -12.32 9.59 11.07
CA ALA A 29 -13.46 8.75 10.71
C ALA A 29 -13.81 8.88 9.22
N GLY A 30 -14.09 7.75 8.55
CA GLY A 30 -14.49 7.71 7.14
C GLY A 30 -13.35 7.99 6.16
N THR A 31 -12.10 7.79 6.56
CA THR A 31 -10.92 7.97 5.70
C THR A 31 -10.11 6.68 5.58
N VAL A 32 -9.22 6.65 4.60
CA VAL A 32 -8.23 5.60 4.39
C VAL A 32 -6.86 6.09 4.86
N LEU A 33 -6.28 5.44 5.86
CA LEU A 33 -4.88 5.62 6.24
C LEU A 33 -4.03 4.51 5.63
N GLY A 34 -3.10 4.87 4.74
CA GLY A 34 -2.08 3.99 4.21
C GLY A 34 -0.85 3.98 5.12
N VAL A 35 -0.43 2.80 5.60
CA VAL A 35 0.83 2.62 6.32
C VAL A 35 1.81 1.93 5.40
N LEU A 36 2.75 2.70 4.88
CA LEU A 36 3.70 2.32 3.84
C LEU A 36 5.09 2.04 4.44
N GLY A 37 5.85 1.16 3.82
CA GLY A 37 7.24 0.89 4.21
C GLY A 37 7.73 -0.48 3.76
N PRO A 38 9.05 -0.74 3.82
CA PRO A 38 9.63 -2.03 3.43
C PRO A 38 9.22 -3.15 4.38
N ASN A 39 9.55 -4.38 4.01
CA ASN A 39 9.34 -5.53 4.88
C ASN A 39 10.20 -5.39 6.15
N GLY A 40 9.60 -5.65 7.31
CA GLY A 40 10.27 -5.48 8.60
C GLY A 40 10.24 -4.05 9.17
N ALA A 41 9.68 -3.06 8.45
CA ALA A 41 9.62 -1.66 8.92
C ALA A 41 8.76 -1.43 10.18
N GLY A 42 7.87 -2.39 10.54
CA GLY A 42 6.99 -2.28 11.71
C GLY A 42 5.50 -2.17 11.38
N LYS A 43 5.11 -2.18 10.09
CA LYS A 43 3.70 -2.05 9.63
C LYS A 43 2.76 -3.05 10.32
N SER A 44 3.00 -4.35 10.13
CA SER A 44 2.16 -5.42 10.73
C SER A 44 2.22 -5.43 12.25
N THR A 45 3.32 -4.97 12.88
CA THR A 45 3.40 -4.80 14.33
C THR A 45 2.45 -3.70 14.81
N SER A 46 2.38 -2.58 14.11
CA SER A 46 1.43 -1.51 14.41
C SER A 46 -0.02 -2.00 14.31
N VAL A 47 -0.35 -2.74 13.23
CA VAL A 47 -1.68 -3.36 13.07
C VAL A 47 -1.97 -4.34 14.22
N LYS A 48 -1.04 -5.23 14.57
CA LYS A 48 -1.23 -6.19 15.68
C LYS A 48 -1.52 -5.50 17.01
N ILE A 49 -0.90 -4.35 17.30
CA ILE A 49 -1.17 -3.59 18.52
C ILE A 49 -2.57 -2.97 18.45
N LEU A 50 -2.91 -2.27 17.37
CA LEU A 50 -4.21 -1.61 17.20
C LEU A 50 -5.38 -2.60 17.19
N THR A 51 -5.16 -3.82 16.70
CA THR A 51 -6.15 -4.89 16.68
C THR A 51 -6.14 -5.78 17.92
N THR A 52 -5.38 -5.41 18.95
CA THR A 52 -5.27 -6.11 20.23
C THR A 52 -4.62 -7.51 20.19
N PHE A 53 -3.94 -7.87 19.09
CA PHE A 53 -3.19 -9.14 18.97
C PHE A 53 -1.81 -9.08 19.63
N ALA A 54 -1.27 -7.89 19.87
CA ALA A 54 -0.04 -7.66 20.59
C ALA A 54 -0.18 -6.46 21.52
N ASP A 55 0.63 -6.45 22.60
CA ASP A 55 0.76 -5.28 23.47
C ASP A 55 1.94 -4.43 23.02
N ALA A 56 1.78 -3.09 23.10
CA ALA A 56 2.90 -2.18 23.03
C ALA A 56 3.71 -2.25 24.34
N ASP A 57 5.03 -2.03 24.25
CA ASP A 57 5.88 -1.94 25.44
C ASP A 57 5.75 -0.55 26.08
N SER A 58 5.44 0.47 25.28
CA SER A 58 5.08 1.83 25.73
C SER A 58 4.37 2.61 24.64
N GLY A 59 3.81 3.76 24.97
CA GLY A 59 2.96 4.57 24.09
C GLY A 59 1.49 4.32 24.34
N THR A 60 0.64 4.89 23.50
CA THR A 60 -0.82 4.78 23.56
C THR A 60 -1.41 4.37 22.23
N ALA A 61 -2.47 3.57 22.25
CA ALA A 61 -3.22 3.22 21.03
C ALA A 61 -4.71 3.23 21.33
N ARG A 62 -5.51 3.83 20.43
CA ARG A 62 -6.96 3.91 20.54
C ARG A 62 -7.63 3.60 19.23
N VAL A 63 -8.78 2.92 19.30
CA VAL A 63 -9.64 2.61 18.15
C VAL A 63 -11.08 2.89 18.53
N GLY A 64 -11.77 3.74 17.77
CA GLY A 64 -13.14 4.16 18.08
C GLY A 64 -13.28 4.84 19.44
N GLY A 65 -12.21 5.50 19.92
CA GLY A 65 -12.15 6.12 21.25
C GLY A 65 -11.81 5.16 22.39
N HIS A 66 -11.77 3.84 22.17
CA HIS A 66 -11.43 2.82 23.16
C HIS A 66 -9.91 2.60 23.21
N ASP A 67 -9.37 2.45 24.43
CA ASP A 67 -7.97 2.07 24.62
C ASP A 67 -7.76 0.59 24.26
N VAL A 68 -6.76 0.30 23.40
CA VAL A 68 -6.56 -1.07 22.90
C VAL A 68 -6.07 -2.06 23.95
N HIS A 69 -5.50 -1.58 25.04
CA HIS A 69 -5.04 -2.42 26.16
C HIS A 69 -6.15 -2.60 27.22
N ALA A 70 -6.78 -1.51 27.63
CA ALA A 70 -7.79 -1.53 28.68
C ALA A 70 -9.14 -2.08 28.19
N ASP A 71 -9.55 -1.71 26.98
CA ASP A 71 -10.90 -1.97 26.44
C ASP A 71 -10.90 -3.00 25.29
N ARG A 72 -10.03 -4.02 25.33
CA ARG A 72 -9.82 -5.01 24.25
C ARG A 72 -11.12 -5.57 23.67
N HIS A 73 -12.09 -5.89 24.51
CA HIS A 73 -13.37 -6.45 24.05
C HIS A 73 -14.17 -5.42 23.25
N ALA A 74 -14.22 -4.17 23.70
CA ALA A 74 -14.90 -3.10 22.99
C ALA A 74 -14.23 -2.84 21.64
N VAL A 75 -12.88 -2.80 21.59
CA VAL A 75 -12.13 -2.66 20.34
C VAL A 75 -12.48 -3.81 19.37
N ARG A 76 -12.40 -5.07 19.81
CA ARG A 76 -12.69 -6.23 18.95
C ARG A 76 -14.11 -6.26 18.42
N SER A 77 -15.08 -5.66 19.12
CA SER A 77 -16.46 -5.61 18.66
C SER A 77 -16.72 -4.59 17.55
N ILE A 78 -15.82 -3.62 17.37
CA ILE A 78 -15.96 -2.53 16.38
C ILE A 78 -14.95 -2.61 15.24
N ILE A 79 -14.08 -3.62 15.18
CA ILE A 79 -13.11 -3.77 14.12
C ILE A 79 -13.39 -4.99 13.25
N GLY A 80 -13.06 -4.87 11.95
CA GLY A 80 -12.80 -5.98 11.05
C GLY A 80 -11.29 -6.08 10.80
N VAL A 81 -10.78 -7.28 10.60
CA VAL A 81 -9.36 -7.50 10.32
C VAL A 81 -9.23 -8.53 9.21
N THR A 82 -8.44 -8.22 8.17
CA THR A 82 -7.91 -9.23 7.25
C THR A 82 -6.41 -9.36 7.47
N ALA A 83 -5.97 -10.56 7.80
CA ALA A 83 -4.54 -10.88 7.97
C ALA A 83 -3.96 -11.45 6.67
N GLN A 84 -2.62 -11.64 6.64
CA GLN A 84 -1.94 -12.29 5.51
C GLN A 84 -2.44 -13.73 5.30
N ASP A 85 -2.70 -14.47 6.38
CA ASP A 85 -3.28 -15.81 6.32
C ASP A 85 -4.81 -15.71 6.33
N ALA A 86 -5.45 -16.29 5.31
CA ALA A 86 -6.90 -16.30 5.20
C ALA A 86 -7.54 -17.06 6.36
N THR A 87 -8.49 -16.42 7.05
CA THR A 87 -9.26 -17.00 8.16
C THR A 87 -10.35 -17.98 7.71
N LEU A 88 -10.40 -18.26 6.40
CA LEU A 88 -11.45 -19.06 5.76
C LEU A 88 -11.17 -20.56 5.87
N ASP A 89 -12.20 -21.33 6.19
CA ASP A 89 -12.13 -22.79 6.11
C ASP A 89 -12.27 -23.24 4.63
N GLY A 90 -11.24 -23.84 4.09
CA GLY A 90 -11.19 -24.34 2.72
C GLY A 90 -12.16 -25.50 2.43
N LEU A 91 -12.63 -26.21 3.43
CA LEU A 91 -13.58 -27.32 3.32
C LEU A 91 -15.05 -26.87 3.34
N LEU A 92 -15.30 -25.66 3.80
CA LEU A 92 -16.61 -25.03 3.74
C LEU A 92 -16.81 -24.32 2.40
N THR A 93 -18.08 -24.08 2.05
CA THR A 93 -18.43 -23.23 0.90
C THR A 93 -18.26 -21.75 1.26
N GLY A 94 -18.25 -20.85 0.27
CA GLY A 94 -18.21 -19.41 0.51
C GLY A 94 -19.35 -18.94 1.39
N ARG A 95 -20.57 -19.42 1.12
CA ARG A 95 -21.77 -19.15 1.92
C ARG A 95 -21.60 -19.61 3.36
N GLN A 96 -21.17 -20.87 3.58
CA GLN A 96 -20.98 -21.44 4.91
C GLN A 96 -19.93 -20.69 5.73
N ASN A 97 -18.83 -20.24 5.10
CA ASN A 97 -17.83 -19.40 5.77
C ASN A 97 -18.44 -18.09 6.26
N LEU A 98 -19.20 -17.37 5.43
CA LEU A 98 -19.82 -16.10 5.82
C LEU A 98 -20.92 -16.30 6.89
N GLU A 99 -21.76 -17.35 6.79
CA GLU A 99 -22.75 -17.67 7.80
C GLU A 99 -22.06 -17.97 9.15
N MET A 100 -21.05 -18.81 9.15
CA MET A 100 -20.27 -19.15 10.35
C MET A 100 -19.64 -17.89 10.98
N MET A 101 -18.98 -17.05 10.17
CA MET A 101 -18.39 -15.80 10.67
C MET A 101 -19.45 -14.84 11.24
N GLY A 102 -20.65 -14.79 10.63
CA GLY A 102 -21.78 -14.02 11.14
C GLY A 102 -22.23 -14.53 12.51
N GLU A 103 -22.44 -15.84 12.67
CA GLU A 103 -22.82 -16.45 13.95
C GLU A 103 -21.74 -16.23 15.02
N LEU A 104 -20.46 -16.39 14.69
CA LEU A 104 -19.33 -16.13 15.60
C LEU A 104 -19.24 -14.65 16.01
N SER A 105 -19.68 -13.75 15.14
CA SER A 105 -19.75 -12.30 15.42
C SER A 105 -21.04 -11.90 16.18
N GLY A 106 -21.86 -12.87 16.60
CA GLY A 106 -23.05 -12.64 17.43
C GLY A 106 -24.33 -12.38 16.64
N LEU A 107 -24.35 -12.53 15.32
CA LEU A 107 -25.58 -12.47 14.53
C LEU A 107 -26.44 -13.71 14.76
N SER A 108 -27.74 -13.57 14.74
CA SER A 108 -28.63 -14.72 14.67
C SER A 108 -28.44 -15.47 13.35
N ARG A 109 -28.77 -16.76 13.32
CA ARG A 109 -28.67 -17.57 12.07
C ARG A 109 -29.44 -16.95 10.90
N ALA A 110 -30.59 -16.35 11.16
CA ALA A 110 -31.39 -15.73 10.12
C ALA A 110 -30.70 -14.45 9.56
N GLU A 111 -30.08 -13.66 10.44
CA GLU A 111 -29.31 -12.48 10.07
C GLU A 111 -28.01 -12.87 9.34
N ALA A 112 -27.25 -13.86 9.87
CA ALA A 112 -26.05 -14.37 9.25
C ALA A 112 -26.30 -14.85 7.81
N ARG A 113 -27.40 -15.60 7.58
CA ARG A 113 -27.78 -16.04 6.23
C ARG A 113 -28.12 -14.88 5.30
N ARG A 114 -28.92 -13.91 5.75
CA ARG A 114 -29.23 -12.72 4.93
C ARG A 114 -27.94 -11.96 4.60
N ARG A 115 -27.10 -11.75 5.62
CA ARG A 115 -25.83 -11.03 5.45
C ARG A 115 -24.86 -11.75 4.52
N ALA A 116 -24.80 -13.08 4.57
CA ALA A 116 -23.99 -13.88 3.67
C ALA A 116 -24.44 -13.71 2.20
N VAL A 117 -25.74 -13.70 1.93
CA VAL A 117 -26.27 -13.45 0.57
C VAL A 117 -25.89 -12.06 0.08
N ASP A 118 -26.14 -11.01 0.88
CA ASP A 118 -25.80 -9.62 0.54
C ASP A 118 -24.31 -9.46 0.24
N LEU A 119 -23.43 -10.08 1.05
CA LEU A 119 -21.98 -9.99 0.86
C LEU A 119 -21.51 -10.78 -0.36
N LEU A 120 -22.04 -11.98 -0.61
CA LEU A 120 -21.69 -12.75 -1.81
C LEU A 120 -22.07 -12.01 -3.09
N GLU A 121 -23.20 -11.31 -3.10
CA GLU A 121 -23.61 -10.47 -4.21
C GLU A 121 -22.66 -9.26 -4.37
N ARG A 122 -22.46 -8.50 -3.28
CA ARG A 122 -21.60 -7.31 -3.28
C ARG A 122 -20.16 -7.59 -3.70
N PHE A 123 -19.63 -8.77 -3.34
CA PHE A 123 -18.26 -9.19 -3.66
C PHE A 123 -18.15 -10.03 -4.93
N GLU A 124 -19.22 -10.08 -5.75
CA GLU A 124 -19.27 -10.84 -7.02
C GLU A 124 -18.88 -12.32 -6.85
N LEU A 125 -19.38 -12.96 -5.80
CA LEU A 125 -19.12 -14.36 -5.47
C LEU A 125 -20.36 -15.23 -5.52
N THR A 126 -21.51 -14.73 -6.02
CA THR A 126 -22.80 -15.41 -6.05
C THR A 126 -22.71 -16.75 -6.79
N ASP A 127 -22.08 -16.78 -7.98
CA ASP A 127 -21.95 -18.01 -8.81
C ASP A 127 -21.04 -19.07 -8.16
N ALA A 128 -20.21 -18.67 -7.21
CA ALA A 128 -19.30 -19.55 -6.50
C ALA A 128 -19.73 -19.82 -5.05
N ALA A 129 -20.86 -19.23 -4.60
CA ALA A 129 -21.32 -19.25 -3.21
C ALA A 129 -21.35 -20.65 -2.58
N ASP A 130 -21.77 -21.65 -3.35
CA ASP A 130 -21.98 -23.02 -2.89
C ASP A 130 -20.83 -23.98 -3.29
N ARG A 131 -19.71 -23.44 -3.83
CA ARG A 131 -18.46 -24.17 -4.06
C ARG A 131 -17.58 -24.12 -2.81
N MET A 132 -16.81 -25.19 -2.56
CA MET A 132 -15.80 -25.20 -1.48
C MET A 132 -14.70 -24.18 -1.76
N VAL A 133 -14.28 -23.44 -0.71
CA VAL A 133 -13.28 -22.36 -0.80
C VAL A 133 -11.90 -22.84 -1.26
N LYS A 134 -11.55 -24.11 -1.02
CA LYS A 134 -10.30 -24.70 -1.57
C LYS A 134 -10.22 -24.65 -3.12
N GLY A 135 -11.38 -24.57 -3.80
CA GLY A 135 -11.47 -24.46 -5.27
C GLY A 135 -11.58 -23.01 -5.77
N TYR A 136 -11.46 -22.01 -4.90
CA TYR A 136 -11.47 -20.60 -5.30
C TYR A 136 -10.11 -20.17 -5.88
N SER A 137 -10.12 -19.24 -6.81
CA SER A 137 -8.91 -18.53 -7.19
C SER A 137 -8.37 -17.66 -6.04
N GLY A 138 -7.12 -17.20 -6.12
CA GLY A 138 -6.56 -16.29 -5.12
C GLY A 138 -7.41 -15.04 -4.91
N GLY A 139 -7.82 -14.39 -6.02
CA GLY A 139 -8.68 -13.21 -5.97
C GLY A 139 -10.06 -13.47 -5.39
N MET A 140 -10.69 -14.61 -5.70
CA MET A 140 -11.96 -15.00 -5.08
C MET A 140 -11.83 -15.23 -3.58
N ARG A 141 -10.74 -15.90 -3.16
CA ARG A 141 -10.45 -16.16 -1.74
C ARG A 141 -10.24 -14.86 -0.99
N ARG A 142 -9.47 -13.92 -1.56
CA ARG A 142 -9.20 -12.61 -0.94
C ARG A 142 -10.46 -11.76 -0.82
N ARG A 143 -11.34 -11.77 -1.85
CA ARG A 143 -12.65 -11.10 -1.78
C ARG A 143 -13.56 -11.71 -0.71
N LEU A 144 -13.58 -13.04 -0.57
CA LEU A 144 -14.36 -13.70 0.47
C LEU A 144 -13.82 -13.42 1.87
N ASP A 145 -12.49 -13.34 2.04
CA ASP A 145 -11.85 -13.01 3.32
C ASP A 145 -12.20 -11.57 3.75
N LEU A 146 -12.14 -10.62 2.82
CA LEU A 146 -12.60 -9.26 3.05
C LEU A 146 -14.11 -9.22 3.40
N ALA A 147 -14.95 -9.97 2.69
CA ALA A 147 -16.38 -10.07 2.98
C ALA A 147 -16.63 -10.63 4.41
N ALA A 148 -15.85 -11.63 4.82
CA ALA A 148 -15.93 -12.22 6.16
C ALA A 148 -15.53 -11.21 7.26
N SER A 149 -14.52 -10.38 7.01
CA SER A 149 -14.05 -9.38 7.98
C SER A 149 -15.07 -8.25 8.25
N ILE A 150 -16.03 -8.05 7.33
CA ILE A 150 -17.05 -7.00 7.44
C ILE A 150 -18.47 -7.54 7.67
N VAL A 151 -18.62 -8.81 8.02
CA VAL A 151 -19.93 -9.45 8.20
C VAL A 151 -20.80 -8.75 9.25
N ASN A 152 -20.19 -8.26 10.33
CA ASN A 152 -20.83 -7.53 11.41
C ASN A 152 -20.88 -6.00 11.22
N ARG A 153 -20.52 -5.49 10.02
CA ARG A 153 -20.48 -4.06 9.69
C ARG A 153 -19.64 -3.23 10.66
N PRO A 154 -18.35 -3.57 10.83
CA PRO A 154 -17.49 -2.82 11.73
C PRO A 154 -17.28 -1.40 11.22
N PRO A 155 -17.22 -0.37 12.08
CA PRO A 155 -16.89 0.99 11.67
C PRO A 155 -15.41 1.17 11.29
N VAL A 156 -14.53 0.24 11.69
CA VAL A 156 -13.09 0.27 11.39
C VAL A 156 -12.64 -1.05 10.78
N LEU A 157 -11.86 -0.98 9.72
CA LEU A 157 -11.29 -2.14 9.02
C LEU A 157 -9.77 -2.02 8.93
N PHE A 158 -9.08 -3.06 9.39
CA PHE A 158 -7.63 -3.21 9.26
C PHE A 158 -7.31 -4.24 8.17
N LEU A 159 -6.46 -3.85 7.22
CA LEU A 159 -6.08 -4.63 6.06
C LEU A 159 -4.55 -4.77 6.05
N ASP A 160 -4.05 -5.98 6.24
CA ASP A 160 -2.62 -6.23 6.15
C ASP A 160 -2.29 -6.78 4.76
N GLU A 161 -1.69 -5.93 3.91
CA GLU A 161 -1.33 -6.20 2.51
C GLU A 161 -2.48 -6.81 1.68
N PRO A 162 -3.60 -6.08 1.49
CA PRO A 162 -4.85 -6.65 0.97
C PRO A 162 -4.76 -7.16 -0.47
N THR A 163 -3.82 -6.69 -1.28
CA THR A 163 -3.72 -7.03 -2.71
C THR A 163 -2.49 -7.85 -3.09
N THR A 164 -1.67 -8.24 -2.10
CA THR A 164 -0.49 -9.06 -2.35
C THR A 164 -0.86 -10.38 -3.03
N GLY A 165 -0.15 -10.70 -4.13
CA GLY A 165 -0.37 -11.91 -4.92
C GLY A 165 -1.61 -11.89 -5.83
N LEU A 166 -2.28 -10.75 -5.98
CA LEU A 166 -3.37 -10.59 -6.94
C LEU A 166 -2.85 -10.12 -8.29
N ASP A 167 -3.47 -10.61 -9.35
CA ASP A 167 -3.29 -10.07 -10.70
C ASP A 167 -3.81 -8.62 -10.80
N PRO A 168 -3.38 -7.82 -11.80
CA PRO A 168 -3.76 -6.40 -11.92
C PRO A 168 -5.27 -6.17 -11.96
N THR A 169 -6.03 -7.05 -12.62
CA THR A 169 -7.48 -6.94 -12.72
C THR A 169 -8.16 -7.20 -11.37
N SER A 170 -7.72 -8.23 -10.66
CA SER A 170 -8.22 -8.55 -9.31
C SER A 170 -7.87 -7.46 -8.30
N ARG A 171 -6.69 -6.84 -8.44
CA ARG A 171 -6.25 -5.71 -7.62
C ARG A 171 -7.14 -4.49 -7.83
N ALA A 172 -7.38 -4.08 -9.07
CA ALA A 172 -8.28 -2.96 -9.38
C ALA A 172 -9.68 -3.15 -8.81
N ARG A 173 -10.26 -4.34 -8.96
CA ARG A 173 -11.57 -4.68 -8.37
C ARG A 173 -11.57 -4.60 -6.83
N MET A 174 -10.48 -5.04 -6.19
CA MET A 174 -10.34 -4.92 -4.74
C MET A 174 -10.33 -3.45 -4.31
N TRP A 175 -9.60 -2.59 -5.02
CA TRP A 175 -9.57 -1.15 -4.74
C TRP A 175 -10.94 -0.51 -4.88
N ASP A 176 -11.74 -0.88 -5.88
CA ASP A 176 -13.10 -0.37 -6.05
C ASP A 176 -14.01 -0.77 -4.88
N LEU A 177 -13.93 -2.03 -4.43
CA LEU A 177 -14.64 -2.52 -3.25
C LEU A 177 -14.26 -1.74 -1.98
N LEU A 178 -12.95 -1.51 -1.77
CA LEU A 178 -12.48 -0.74 -0.61
C LEU A 178 -12.99 0.71 -0.63
N ARG A 179 -12.95 1.37 -1.80
CA ARG A 179 -13.52 2.73 -1.96
C ARG A 179 -15.02 2.77 -1.66
N GLU A 180 -15.78 1.74 -2.04
CA GLU A 180 -17.20 1.64 -1.70
C GLU A 180 -17.42 1.53 -0.19
N LEU A 181 -16.62 0.72 0.52
CA LEU A 181 -16.73 0.57 1.97
C LEU A 181 -16.48 1.92 2.69
N VAL A 182 -15.52 2.70 2.20
CA VAL A 182 -15.24 4.04 2.76
C VAL A 182 -16.38 5.02 2.48
N ARG A 183 -16.96 5.00 1.27
CA ARG A 183 -18.15 5.81 0.95
C ARG A 183 -19.35 5.46 1.85
N ASP A 184 -19.46 4.21 2.28
CA ASP A 184 -20.46 3.75 3.26
C ASP A 184 -20.15 4.20 4.71
N GLY A 185 -19.06 4.93 4.92
CA GLY A 185 -18.66 5.53 6.21
C GLY A 185 -17.66 4.71 7.01
N MET A 186 -17.09 3.62 6.46
CA MET A 186 -16.08 2.81 7.13
C MET A 186 -14.73 3.55 7.14
N THR A 187 -13.99 3.42 8.24
CA THR A 187 -12.60 3.90 8.34
C THR A 187 -11.65 2.74 8.07
N LEU A 188 -10.68 2.93 7.18
CA LEU A 188 -9.71 1.91 6.82
C LEU A 188 -8.30 2.28 7.27
N LEU A 189 -7.58 1.30 7.81
CA LEU A 189 -6.12 1.32 7.87
C LEU A 189 -5.61 0.15 7.04
N LEU A 190 -4.85 0.45 5.99
CA LEU A 190 -4.21 -0.56 5.19
C LEU A 190 -2.68 -0.47 5.31
N THR A 191 -2.02 -1.61 5.44
CA THR A 191 -0.58 -1.70 5.25
C THR A 191 -0.30 -2.15 3.83
N THR A 192 0.71 -1.58 3.22
CA THR A 192 1.16 -2.02 1.89
C THR A 192 2.64 -1.72 1.69
N GLN A 193 3.26 -2.48 0.81
CA GLN A 193 4.56 -2.16 0.21
C GLN A 193 4.38 -1.61 -1.23
N TYR A 194 3.18 -1.70 -1.80
CA TYR A 194 2.88 -1.20 -3.14
C TYR A 194 2.51 0.27 -3.09
N LEU A 195 3.34 1.09 -3.69
CA LEU A 195 3.20 2.56 -3.69
C LEU A 195 1.99 3.03 -4.51
N ASP A 196 1.67 2.31 -5.59
CA ASP A 196 0.48 2.54 -6.42
C ASP A 196 -0.82 2.28 -5.65
N GLU A 197 -0.86 1.28 -4.77
CA GLU A 197 -2.02 1.02 -3.91
C GLU A 197 -2.26 2.18 -2.93
N ALA A 198 -1.20 2.64 -2.27
CA ALA A 198 -1.30 3.80 -1.37
C ALA A 198 -1.73 5.06 -2.13
N ASP A 199 -1.19 5.30 -3.33
CA ASP A 199 -1.55 6.44 -4.18
C ASP A 199 -3.01 6.45 -4.62
N GLN A 200 -3.55 5.26 -4.90
CA GLN A 200 -4.92 5.09 -5.37
C GLN A 200 -5.97 5.11 -4.26
N LEU A 201 -5.64 4.65 -3.07
CA LEU A 201 -6.62 4.43 -2.01
C LEU A 201 -6.51 5.40 -0.84
N ALA A 202 -5.30 5.82 -0.45
CA ALA A 202 -5.11 6.52 0.81
C ALA A 202 -5.48 8.01 0.73
N ASP A 203 -6.23 8.47 1.72
CA ASP A 203 -6.44 9.91 1.96
C ASP A 203 -5.21 10.50 2.65
N ASN A 204 -4.57 9.74 3.55
CA ASN A 204 -3.31 10.08 4.19
C ASN A 204 -2.39 8.87 4.20
N ILE A 205 -1.09 9.10 4.10
CA ILE A 205 -0.05 8.08 4.11
C ILE A 205 0.91 8.36 5.25
N VAL A 206 1.27 7.30 5.97
CA VAL A 206 2.36 7.30 6.95
C VAL A 206 3.43 6.35 6.43
N VAL A 207 4.63 6.85 6.19
CA VAL A 207 5.77 6.05 5.78
C VAL A 207 6.56 5.64 7.01
N ILE A 208 6.68 4.34 7.23
CA ILE A 208 7.44 3.77 8.35
C ILE A 208 8.71 3.10 7.82
N ASP A 209 9.83 3.43 8.42
CA ASP A 209 11.09 2.75 8.17
C ASP A 209 11.84 2.52 9.50
N HIS A 210 12.43 1.32 9.67
CA HIS A 210 13.15 0.92 10.90
C HIS A 210 12.37 1.26 12.19
N GLY A 211 11.05 1.03 12.19
CA GLY A 211 10.18 1.27 13.35
C GLY A 211 9.90 2.73 13.65
N ARG A 212 10.19 3.67 12.75
CA ARG A 212 9.95 5.10 12.90
C ARG A 212 9.14 5.66 11.75
N VAL A 213 8.32 6.67 12.02
CA VAL A 213 7.67 7.45 10.97
C VAL A 213 8.71 8.39 10.36
N ILE A 214 8.94 8.27 9.05
CA ILE A 214 9.89 9.09 8.29
C ILE A 214 9.20 10.14 7.42
N ALA A 215 7.91 9.94 7.08
CA ALA A 215 7.10 10.93 6.39
C ALA A 215 5.61 10.68 6.68
N GLU A 216 4.81 11.74 6.65
CA GLU A 216 3.36 11.70 6.76
C GLU A 216 2.75 12.80 5.92
N GLY A 217 1.61 12.53 5.25
CA GLY A 217 0.85 13.49 4.47
C GLY A 217 -0.06 12.83 3.47
N THR A 218 -0.84 13.64 2.76
CA THR A 218 -1.62 13.16 1.61
C THR A 218 -0.67 12.71 0.48
N PRO A 219 -1.09 11.80 -0.43
CA PRO A 219 -0.28 11.43 -1.59
C PRO A 219 0.24 12.63 -2.37
N ALA A 220 -0.60 13.66 -2.53
CA ALA A 220 -0.24 14.89 -3.24
C ALA A 220 0.80 15.75 -2.49
N GLU A 221 0.76 15.79 -1.16
CA GLU A 221 1.75 16.50 -0.34
C GLU A 221 3.09 15.81 -0.36
N LEU A 222 3.11 14.49 -0.21
CA LEU A 222 4.33 13.68 -0.26
C LEU A 222 5.03 13.83 -1.62
N LYS A 223 4.28 13.74 -2.73
CA LYS A 223 4.82 13.96 -4.08
C LYS A 223 5.36 15.37 -4.28
N ARG A 224 4.73 16.39 -3.70
CA ARG A 224 5.23 17.77 -3.77
C ARG A 224 6.49 18.02 -2.94
N ALA A 225 6.68 17.27 -1.84
CA ALA A 225 7.85 17.39 -0.97
C ALA A 225 9.15 16.96 -1.67
N THR A 226 9.09 16.07 -2.67
CA THR A 226 10.26 15.67 -3.48
C THR A 226 10.70 16.71 -4.51
N GLY A 227 9.95 17.82 -4.68
CA GLY A 227 10.30 18.91 -5.61
C GLY A 227 9.68 18.74 -6.99
N GLY A 228 10.06 19.58 -7.93
CA GLY A 228 9.54 19.78 -9.28
C GLY A 228 9.18 18.57 -10.14
N LEU A 229 9.86 18.39 -11.27
CA LEU A 229 9.75 17.18 -12.09
C LEU A 229 10.90 16.24 -11.76
N VAL A 230 10.69 14.95 -11.98
CA VAL A 230 11.77 13.95 -11.93
C VAL A 230 12.28 13.75 -13.35
N LEU A 231 13.58 13.94 -13.49
CA LEU A 231 14.33 13.68 -14.70
C LEU A 231 15.05 12.34 -14.56
N ARG A 232 14.87 11.44 -15.52
CA ARG A 232 15.66 10.22 -15.69
C ARG A 232 16.36 10.26 -17.03
N VAL A 233 17.67 9.99 -17.04
CA VAL A 233 18.48 9.93 -18.25
C VAL A 233 19.17 8.58 -18.31
N HIS A 234 18.81 7.78 -19.29
CA HIS A 234 19.43 6.50 -19.59
C HIS A 234 20.64 6.73 -20.46
N VAL A 235 21.84 6.51 -19.91
CA VAL A 235 23.08 6.83 -20.58
C VAL A 235 23.77 5.57 -21.12
N ARG A 236 24.02 5.52 -22.42
CA ARG A 236 24.78 4.44 -23.05
C ARG A 236 26.26 4.55 -22.74
N ASP A 237 26.81 5.77 -22.84
CA ASP A 237 28.23 6.07 -22.56
C ASP A 237 28.40 7.51 -22.07
N GLY A 238 29.49 7.79 -21.32
CA GLY A 238 29.76 9.14 -20.81
C GLY A 238 29.04 9.51 -19.51
N VAL A 239 28.82 8.57 -18.57
CA VAL A 239 28.06 8.77 -17.33
C VAL A 239 28.54 9.99 -16.51
N ASP A 240 29.86 10.23 -16.39
CA ASP A 240 30.37 11.36 -15.61
C ASP A 240 30.09 12.71 -16.28
N ALA A 241 30.19 12.77 -17.63
CA ALA A 241 29.82 13.96 -18.39
C ALA A 241 28.30 14.20 -18.29
N ALA A 242 27.47 13.14 -18.43
CA ALA A 242 26.04 13.21 -18.26
C ALA A 242 25.66 13.70 -16.86
N ARG A 243 26.33 13.20 -15.81
CA ARG A 243 26.10 13.63 -14.43
C ARG A 243 26.36 15.12 -14.25
N SER A 244 27.43 15.63 -14.87
CA SER A 244 27.78 17.06 -14.80
C SER A 244 26.71 17.92 -15.48
N VAL A 245 26.22 17.48 -16.65
CA VAL A 245 25.13 18.18 -17.37
C VAL A 245 23.85 18.13 -16.56
N VAL A 246 23.41 16.95 -16.11
CA VAL A 246 22.17 16.78 -15.33
C VAL A 246 22.23 17.62 -14.04
N ALA A 247 23.39 17.70 -13.38
CA ALA A 247 23.57 18.50 -12.17
C ALA A 247 23.33 20.01 -12.39
N SER A 248 23.54 20.53 -13.60
CA SER A 248 23.26 21.94 -13.91
C SER A 248 21.77 22.27 -13.98
N PHE A 249 20.91 21.26 -14.17
CA PHE A 249 19.45 21.38 -14.19
C PHE A 249 18.81 20.94 -12.87
N ALA A 250 19.54 20.19 -12.05
CA ALA A 250 19.01 19.59 -10.82
C ALA A 250 18.78 20.64 -9.73
N THR A 251 17.69 20.47 -8.99
CA THR A 251 17.38 21.23 -7.75
C THR A 251 17.89 20.55 -6.49
N GLY A 252 18.45 19.34 -6.62
CA GLY A 252 18.98 18.50 -5.55
C GLY A 252 20.11 17.61 -6.04
N PRO A 253 20.45 16.54 -5.31
CA PRO A 253 21.49 15.61 -5.72
C PRO A 253 21.12 14.89 -7.02
N VAL A 254 22.14 14.42 -7.75
CA VAL A 254 21.99 13.55 -8.91
C VAL A 254 22.40 12.14 -8.50
N ASP A 255 21.42 11.25 -8.48
CA ASP A 255 21.63 9.85 -8.17
C ASP A 255 21.98 9.05 -9.43
N VAL A 256 22.88 8.09 -9.28
CA VAL A 256 23.24 7.16 -10.36
C VAL A 256 22.79 5.76 -9.92
N THR A 257 21.82 5.22 -10.64
CA THR A 257 21.29 3.89 -10.33
C THR A 257 21.91 2.79 -11.18
N VAL A 258 21.64 1.54 -10.81
CA VAL A 258 22.06 0.36 -11.59
C VAL A 258 21.59 0.51 -13.05
N GLY A 259 22.44 0.18 -14.04
CA GLY A 259 22.11 0.33 -15.46
C GLY A 259 22.44 1.70 -16.08
N ARG A 260 23.27 2.54 -15.42
CA ARG A 260 23.68 3.86 -15.91
C ARG A 260 22.51 4.85 -16.09
N VAL A 261 21.52 4.78 -15.20
CA VAL A 261 20.42 5.73 -15.16
C VAL A 261 20.73 6.84 -14.17
N LEU A 262 20.76 8.08 -14.66
CA LEU A 262 20.87 9.27 -13.84
C LEU A 262 19.46 9.73 -13.46
N GLN A 263 19.22 10.02 -12.19
CA GLN A 263 17.97 10.56 -11.72
C GLN A 263 18.21 11.85 -10.92
N ALA A 264 17.38 12.86 -11.16
CA ALA A 264 17.45 14.12 -10.43
C ALA A 264 16.08 14.81 -10.39
N SER A 265 15.81 15.56 -9.31
CA SER A 265 14.68 16.50 -9.28
C SER A 265 15.06 17.77 -10.04
N VAL A 266 14.17 18.28 -10.90
CA VAL A 266 14.38 19.46 -11.72
C VAL A 266 13.21 20.43 -11.64
N ALA A 267 13.45 21.71 -11.80
CA ALA A 267 12.37 22.70 -11.86
C ALA A 267 11.54 22.53 -13.15
N ALA A 268 10.22 22.69 -13.03
CA ALA A 268 9.33 22.65 -14.19
C ALA A 268 9.44 23.97 -14.99
N GLU A 269 10.33 24.00 -15.98
CA GLU A 269 10.58 25.17 -16.82
C GLU A 269 10.21 24.91 -18.29
N PRO A 270 9.68 25.91 -19.01
CA PRO A 270 9.46 25.80 -20.46
C PRO A 270 10.76 25.48 -21.21
N GLY A 271 10.73 24.47 -22.08
CA GLY A 271 11.86 24.10 -22.91
C GLY A 271 12.99 23.34 -22.19
N LEU A 272 12.77 22.89 -20.95
CA LEU A 272 13.75 22.12 -20.16
C LEU A 272 14.28 20.91 -20.94
N ALA A 273 13.42 20.05 -21.47
CA ALA A 273 13.83 18.87 -22.21
C ALA A 273 14.70 19.23 -23.43
N THR A 274 14.32 20.29 -24.17
CA THR A 274 15.08 20.73 -25.34
C THR A 274 16.47 21.24 -24.97
N ARG A 275 16.60 21.98 -23.86
CA ARG A 275 17.92 22.47 -23.38
C ARG A 275 18.76 21.31 -22.91
N LEU A 276 18.21 20.39 -22.15
CA LEU A 276 18.90 19.23 -21.65
C LEU A 276 19.49 18.37 -22.77
N VAL A 277 18.67 18.04 -23.79
CA VAL A 277 19.15 17.26 -24.96
C VAL A 277 20.32 17.96 -25.65
N ARG A 278 20.23 19.28 -25.88
CA ARG A 278 21.34 20.04 -26.54
C ARG A 278 22.61 20.03 -25.72
N GLU A 279 22.51 20.12 -24.39
CA GLU A 279 23.71 20.13 -23.55
C GLU A 279 24.34 18.73 -23.45
N LEU A 280 23.52 17.65 -23.41
CA LEU A 280 24.00 16.27 -23.47
C LEU A 280 24.71 16.00 -24.81
N ASP A 281 24.13 16.43 -25.94
CA ASP A 281 24.76 16.32 -27.27
C ASP A 281 26.07 17.09 -27.33
N ALA A 282 26.10 18.33 -26.83
CA ALA A 282 27.30 19.15 -26.79
C ALA A 282 28.41 18.55 -25.91
N ALA A 283 28.05 17.81 -24.86
CA ALA A 283 28.99 17.08 -24.01
C ALA A 283 29.43 15.73 -24.59
N GLY A 284 28.93 15.34 -25.77
CA GLY A 284 29.27 14.07 -26.42
C GLY A 284 28.69 12.84 -25.69
N VAL A 285 27.62 13.00 -24.95
CA VAL A 285 26.97 11.92 -24.19
C VAL A 285 26.03 11.12 -25.09
N ALA A 286 26.25 9.82 -25.18
CA ALA A 286 25.33 8.93 -25.86
C ALA A 286 24.16 8.56 -24.92
N VAL A 287 22.98 9.04 -25.22
CA VAL A 287 21.75 8.81 -24.44
C VAL A 287 20.88 7.80 -25.15
N ASP A 288 20.32 6.84 -24.39
CA ASP A 288 19.34 5.88 -24.90
C ASP A 288 17.90 6.39 -24.72
N ASP A 289 17.60 7.02 -23.56
CA ASP A 289 16.27 7.57 -23.29
C ASP A 289 16.32 8.71 -22.28
N ILE A 290 15.34 9.61 -22.35
CA ILE A 290 15.13 10.74 -21.42
C ILE A 290 13.65 10.76 -21.01
N GLU A 291 13.40 10.51 -19.76
CA GLU A 291 12.07 10.61 -19.16
C GLU A 291 11.96 11.85 -18.28
N LEU A 292 10.88 12.58 -18.42
CA LEU A 292 10.53 13.73 -17.58
C LEU A 292 9.10 13.58 -17.11
N HIS A 293 8.92 13.29 -15.84
CA HIS A 293 7.59 13.04 -15.27
C HIS A 293 7.37 13.77 -13.94
N ARG A 294 6.12 13.84 -13.52
CA ARG A 294 5.79 14.34 -12.17
C ARG A 294 6.21 13.29 -11.13
N PRO A 295 6.65 13.71 -9.93
CA PRO A 295 7.02 12.77 -8.89
C PRO A 295 5.92 11.72 -8.62
N SER A 296 6.30 10.46 -8.58
CA SER A 296 5.51 9.34 -8.09
C SER A 296 5.75 9.14 -6.60
N LEU A 297 4.98 8.27 -5.95
CA LEU A 297 5.32 7.86 -4.58
C LEU A 297 6.59 7.01 -4.52
N ASP A 298 6.96 6.32 -5.63
CA ASP A 298 8.24 5.61 -5.75
C ASP A 298 9.42 6.59 -5.63
N ASP A 299 9.33 7.74 -6.29
CA ASP A 299 10.37 8.77 -6.21
C ASP A 299 10.46 9.38 -4.80
N VAL A 300 9.31 9.55 -4.12
CA VAL A 300 9.26 9.98 -2.71
C VAL A 300 9.95 8.96 -1.82
N PHE A 301 9.58 7.69 -1.95
CA PHE A 301 10.12 6.62 -1.13
C PHE A 301 11.62 6.47 -1.32
N PHE A 302 12.09 6.48 -2.58
CA PHE A 302 13.51 6.46 -2.91
C PHE A 302 14.28 7.64 -2.28
N ALA A 303 13.72 8.85 -2.37
CA ALA A 303 14.35 10.03 -1.77
C ALA A 303 14.45 9.95 -0.24
N LEU A 304 13.52 9.26 0.43
CA LEU A 304 13.49 9.14 1.88
C LEU A 304 14.35 7.99 2.42
N THR A 305 14.43 6.86 1.70
CA THR A 305 15.10 5.63 2.18
C THR A 305 16.44 5.37 1.49
N GLY A 306 16.68 5.94 0.32
CA GLY A 306 17.84 5.63 -0.53
C GLY A 306 17.76 4.26 -1.21
N GLU A 307 16.68 3.50 -1.00
CA GLU A 307 16.45 2.17 -1.58
C GLU A 307 15.31 2.22 -2.59
N ARG A 308 15.54 1.64 -3.79
CA ARG A 308 14.45 1.36 -4.74
C ARG A 308 13.82 0.02 -4.41
N ASP A 309 12.51 0.00 -4.37
CA ASP A 309 11.75 -1.24 -4.32
C ASP A 309 11.99 -2.01 -5.64
N SER A 310 12.59 -3.20 -5.57
CA SER A 310 12.93 -4.03 -6.73
C SER A 310 11.71 -4.69 -7.39
N SER A 311 10.49 -4.40 -6.90
CA SER A 311 9.26 -5.07 -7.34
C SER A 311 8.67 -4.54 -8.66
N THR A 312 9.12 -3.38 -9.18
CA THR A 312 8.60 -2.81 -10.44
C THR A 312 9.41 -3.18 -11.69
N ALA A 313 10.52 -3.91 -11.54
CA ALA A 313 11.41 -4.26 -12.66
C ALA A 313 11.04 -5.58 -13.38
N ASP A 314 10.13 -6.40 -12.82
CA ASP A 314 9.83 -7.75 -13.35
C ASP A 314 8.62 -7.84 -14.30
N ASP A 315 7.91 -6.73 -14.56
CA ASP A 315 6.73 -6.73 -15.47
C ASP A 315 7.04 -6.31 -16.92
N LEU A 316 8.32 -6.15 -17.28
CA LEU A 316 8.72 -6.01 -18.69
C LEU A 316 9.20 -7.37 -19.20
N ASP A 317 8.30 -8.09 -19.85
CA ASP A 317 8.53 -9.34 -20.57
C ASP A 317 9.71 -9.18 -21.57
N PRO A 318 10.85 -9.90 -21.42
CA PRO A 318 11.98 -9.78 -22.32
C PRO A 318 11.81 -10.55 -23.64
N GLU A 319 10.65 -11.08 -23.96
CA GLU A 319 10.41 -11.86 -25.20
C GLU A 319 9.58 -11.14 -26.26
N LEU A 320 9.85 -9.86 -26.56
CA LEU A 320 9.51 -9.27 -27.86
C LEU A 320 10.80 -9.08 -28.68
N VAL A 321 11.57 -10.15 -28.83
CA VAL A 321 12.60 -10.21 -29.86
C VAL A 321 11.94 -10.62 -31.17
N TYR A 322 11.91 -9.67 -32.09
CA TYR A 322 11.61 -9.86 -33.50
C TYR A 322 12.31 -11.10 -34.06
N THR A 323 11.57 -12.07 -34.49
CA THR A 323 12.02 -13.01 -35.51
C THR A 323 11.50 -12.55 -36.87
N GLU A 324 12.29 -11.72 -37.56
CA GLU A 324 12.30 -11.71 -39.00
C GLU A 324 13.14 -12.91 -39.44
N GLU A 325 12.50 -13.93 -39.94
CA GLU A 325 13.14 -14.89 -40.82
C GLU A 325 12.32 -15.03 -42.11
N ALA A 326 13.06 -14.73 -43.14
CA ALA A 326 12.75 -14.85 -44.55
C ALA A 326 12.05 -16.17 -44.99
N ARG A 327 11.04 -16.02 -45.80
CA ARG A 327 10.93 -16.70 -47.14
C ARG A 327 9.80 -16.09 -47.96
#